data_2973518dca0d40da7cb6989cb5214472
#
_entry.id   2973518dca0d40da7cb6989cb5214472
#
_cell.length_a   1.000
_cell.length_b   1.000
_cell.length_c   1.000
_cell.angle_alpha   90.00
_cell.angle_beta   90.00
_cell.angle_gamma   90.00
#
_symmetry.space_group_name_H-M   'P 1'
#
loop_
_entity.id
_entity.type
_entity.pdbx_description
1 polymer ?
#
loop_
_entity_poly.entity_id
_entity_poly.type
_entity_poly.pdbx_seq_one_letter_code
_entity_poly.pdbx_strand_id
1 'polypeptide(L)'
;MKRFALMGAAGYIAPRHMKAIKETGNDLIAAFDPNDSVGIMDSYFPEARFFTEFERFDRHVDKKSREGTPLDYISICSPNYLHDAHCRYVLRSGATPICEKPLVLNPWNIDGLEEIEKDTGNRIYSILQLRHHPAILALKKKVAENPEKIHDLDLTYITSRGRWYHVSWKGDVSKSGGVATNIGVHFFDMLGFIFGGLKENVVHQRTDETAAGYLEFERARVRWFLSVSSEYLPDSVKGKQTTYRSIAMDGEEIEFSGGFTDLHTESYRAIIAGQGYGLADVRPSIEIVSRINHMDISQIKGEQHPFIQR
;
A
#
# COMPACT_ATOMS: atom_id res chain seq x y z
N MET A 1 -23.39 2.93 13.50
CA MET A 1 -23.05 3.18 12.08
C MET A 1 -22.08 4.36 12.06
N LYS A 2 -20.91 4.19 11.45
CA LYS A 2 -19.86 5.21 11.36
C LYS A 2 -20.02 6.03 10.08
N ARG A 3 -19.61 7.30 10.13
CA ARG A 3 -19.69 8.25 9.02
C ARG A 3 -18.32 8.40 8.38
N PHE A 4 -18.24 8.07 7.11
CA PHE A 4 -17.00 8.13 6.32
C PHE A 4 -17.04 9.28 5.30
N ALA A 5 -15.85 9.77 4.94
CA ALA A 5 -15.62 10.43 3.67
C ALA A 5 -14.47 9.74 2.92
N LEU A 6 -14.29 10.07 1.63
CA LEU A 6 -13.29 9.46 0.78
C LEU A 6 -12.62 10.54 -0.09
N MET A 7 -11.29 10.58 -0.07
CA MET A 7 -10.44 11.44 -0.90
C MET A 7 -9.76 10.59 -1.98
N GLY A 8 -9.85 11.00 -3.24
CA GLY A 8 -9.36 10.24 -4.38
C GLY A 8 -10.42 9.29 -4.95
N ALA A 9 -11.68 9.75 -5.02
CA ALA A 9 -12.86 8.94 -5.38
C ALA A 9 -12.86 8.40 -6.80
N ALA A 10 -12.19 9.07 -7.76
CA ALA A 10 -12.02 8.63 -9.14
C ALA A 10 -10.85 7.64 -9.32
N GLY A 11 -10.09 7.36 -8.26
CA GLY A 11 -8.95 6.46 -8.29
C GLY A 11 -9.35 4.98 -8.48
N TYR A 12 -8.49 4.21 -9.13
CA TYR A 12 -8.69 2.76 -9.36
C TYR A 12 -9.00 1.96 -8.10
N ILE A 13 -8.46 2.35 -6.95
CA ILE A 13 -8.62 1.63 -5.68
C ILE A 13 -9.88 2.06 -4.91
N ALA A 14 -10.42 3.25 -5.18
CA ALA A 14 -11.56 3.82 -4.47
C ALA A 14 -12.79 2.89 -4.39
N PRO A 15 -13.19 2.14 -5.43
CA PRO A 15 -14.31 1.21 -5.35
C PRO A 15 -14.15 0.12 -4.28
N ARG A 16 -12.91 -0.30 -3.99
CA ARG A 16 -12.63 -1.29 -2.91
C ARG A 16 -12.89 -0.70 -1.53
N HIS A 17 -12.56 0.58 -1.34
CA HIS A 17 -12.86 1.30 -0.10
C HIS A 17 -14.37 1.52 0.06
N MET A 18 -15.05 1.94 -1.01
CA MET A 18 -16.53 2.08 -1.00
C MET A 18 -17.20 0.75 -0.65
N LYS A 19 -16.76 -0.36 -1.28
CA LYS A 19 -17.22 -1.71 -0.94
C LYS A 19 -17.00 -2.03 0.54
N ALA A 20 -15.80 -1.80 1.06
CA ALA A 20 -15.44 -2.08 2.44
C ALA A 20 -16.28 -1.26 3.44
N ILE A 21 -16.52 0.04 3.18
CA ILE A 21 -17.38 0.89 3.99
C ILE A 21 -18.81 0.30 4.02
N LYS A 22 -19.35 -0.06 2.85
CA LYS A 22 -20.72 -0.63 2.72
C LYS A 22 -20.85 -1.99 3.41
N GLU A 23 -19.91 -2.90 3.21
CA GLU A 23 -19.93 -4.25 3.77
C GLU A 23 -19.68 -4.29 5.28
N THR A 24 -19.07 -3.24 5.83
CA THR A 24 -18.93 -3.07 7.29
C THR A 24 -20.12 -2.36 7.94
N GLY A 25 -21.21 -2.11 7.18
CA GLY A 25 -22.44 -1.50 7.69
C GLY A 25 -22.32 -0.02 8.00
N ASN A 26 -21.48 0.70 7.29
CA ASN A 26 -21.21 2.12 7.49
C ASN A 26 -21.65 2.95 6.28
N ASP A 27 -21.61 4.28 6.42
CA ASP A 27 -22.11 5.22 5.43
C ASP A 27 -21.01 6.15 4.91
N LEU A 28 -21.02 6.43 3.60
CA LEU A 28 -20.17 7.41 2.95
C LEU A 28 -20.95 8.72 2.77
N ILE A 29 -20.60 9.73 3.56
CA ILE A 29 -21.29 11.02 3.58
C ILE A 29 -20.81 11.96 2.48
N ALA A 30 -19.50 11.91 2.18
CA ALA A 30 -18.88 12.80 1.21
C ALA A 30 -17.70 12.14 0.49
N ALA A 31 -17.44 12.57 -0.73
CA ALA A 31 -16.27 12.17 -1.50
C ALA A 31 -15.64 13.39 -2.21
N PHE A 32 -14.34 13.34 -2.39
CA PHE A 32 -13.55 14.35 -3.09
C PHE A 32 -12.63 13.73 -4.12
N ASP A 33 -12.64 14.28 -5.32
CA ASP A 33 -11.63 14.06 -6.35
C ASP A 33 -11.65 15.24 -7.32
N PRO A 34 -10.51 15.81 -7.75
CA PRO A 34 -10.51 16.85 -8.77
C PRO A 34 -11.00 16.36 -10.14
N ASN A 35 -11.07 15.06 -10.36
CA ASN A 35 -11.65 14.42 -11.54
C ASN A 35 -13.08 13.97 -11.23
N ASP A 36 -14.02 14.24 -12.13
CA ASP A 36 -15.45 13.96 -11.98
C ASP A 36 -15.87 12.57 -12.52
N SER A 37 -14.92 11.74 -12.95
CA SER A 37 -15.19 10.36 -13.41
C SER A 37 -15.52 9.41 -12.24
N VAL A 38 -16.58 9.70 -11.50
CA VAL A 38 -16.96 9.02 -10.24
C VAL A 38 -18.28 8.29 -10.30
N GLY A 39 -18.80 7.98 -11.49
CA GLY A 39 -20.09 7.28 -11.67
C GLY A 39 -20.19 5.93 -10.93
N ILE A 40 -19.06 5.34 -10.56
CA ILE A 40 -19.02 4.13 -9.73
C ILE A 40 -19.63 4.34 -8.33
N MET A 41 -19.70 5.58 -7.83
CA MET A 41 -20.33 5.90 -6.53
C MET A 41 -21.80 5.51 -6.49
N ASP A 42 -22.51 5.57 -7.62
CA ASP A 42 -23.92 5.20 -7.72
C ASP A 42 -24.18 3.74 -7.33
N SER A 43 -23.18 2.86 -7.55
CA SER A 43 -23.28 1.45 -7.18
C SER A 43 -23.14 1.19 -5.69
N TYR A 44 -22.58 2.15 -4.95
CA TYR A 44 -22.28 1.99 -3.53
C TYR A 44 -23.04 2.99 -2.65
N PHE A 45 -22.93 4.29 -2.95
CA PHE A 45 -23.44 5.40 -2.12
C PHE A 45 -23.94 6.55 -3.01
N PRO A 46 -25.11 6.38 -3.68
CA PRO A 46 -25.65 7.39 -4.60
C PRO A 46 -26.01 8.72 -3.89
N GLU A 47 -26.24 8.68 -2.58
CA GLU A 47 -26.60 9.87 -1.78
C GLU A 47 -25.38 10.62 -1.25
N ALA A 48 -24.15 10.09 -1.42
CA ALA A 48 -22.93 10.74 -0.97
C ALA A 48 -22.69 12.05 -1.73
N ARG A 49 -22.34 13.12 -1.01
CA ARG A 49 -22.00 14.38 -1.66
C ARG A 49 -20.64 14.30 -2.31
N PHE A 50 -20.55 14.71 -3.56
CA PHE A 50 -19.29 14.75 -4.30
C PHE A 50 -18.79 16.20 -4.50
N PHE A 51 -17.47 16.38 -4.38
CA PHE A 51 -16.78 17.65 -4.53
C PHE A 51 -15.59 17.50 -5.48
N THR A 52 -15.42 18.44 -6.40
CA THR A 52 -14.24 18.56 -7.28
C THR A 52 -13.20 19.53 -6.74
N GLU A 53 -13.57 20.40 -5.79
CA GLU A 53 -12.68 21.37 -5.18
C GLU A 53 -12.44 21.02 -3.71
N PHE A 54 -11.15 21.00 -3.34
CA PHE A 54 -10.76 20.64 -1.98
C PHE A 54 -11.33 21.58 -0.92
N GLU A 55 -11.31 22.88 -1.18
CA GLU A 55 -11.84 23.88 -0.23
C GLU A 55 -13.35 23.76 -0.01
N ARG A 56 -14.11 23.23 -0.96
CA ARG A 56 -15.53 22.95 -0.78
C ARG A 56 -15.75 21.69 0.05
N PHE A 57 -14.92 20.67 -0.18
CA PHE A 57 -14.89 19.48 0.63
C PHE A 57 -14.52 19.80 2.09
N ASP A 58 -13.45 20.56 2.30
CA ASP A 58 -13.00 21.02 3.62
C ASP A 58 -14.11 21.76 4.38
N ARG A 59 -14.73 22.77 3.76
CA ARG A 59 -15.87 23.47 4.36
C ARG A 59 -17.05 22.54 4.71
N HIS A 60 -17.26 21.49 3.91
CA HIS A 60 -18.31 20.53 4.22
C HIS A 60 -17.96 19.68 5.45
N VAL A 61 -16.71 19.23 5.57
CA VAL A 61 -16.21 18.49 6.74
C VAL A 61 -16.33 19.34 8.01
N ASP A 62 -15.85 20.58 7.97
CA ASP A 62 -15.97 21.54 9.06
C ASP A 62 -17.44 21.81 9.45
N LYS A 63 -18.31 22.02 8.46
CA LYS A 63 -19.75 22.19 8.70
C LYS A 63 -20.34 20.99 9.44
N LYS A 64 -20.01 19.76 9.04
CA LYS A 64 -20.47 18.53 9.70
C LYS A 64 -20.03 18.47 11.16
N SER A 65 -18.80 18.86 11.45
CA SER A 65 -18.28 18.94 12.82
C SER A 65 -19.09 19.97 13.66
N ARG A 66 -19.32 21.17 13.15
CA ARG A 66 -20.10 22.22 13.84
C ARG A 66 -21.57 21.87 14.03
N GLU A 67 -22.17 21.08 13.14
CA GLU A 67 -23.54 20.57 13.26
C GLU A 67 -23.68 19.41 14.28
N GLY A 68 -22.59 19.02 14.95
CA GLY A 68 -22.60 17.89 15.90
C GLY A 68 -22.67 16.51 15.20
N THR A 69 -22.37 16.46 13.91
CA THR A 69 -22.37 15.24 13.10
C THR A 69 -21.00 15.03 12.42
N PRO A 70 -19.87 15.04 13.18
CA PRO A 70 -18.53 14.92 12.61
C PRO A 70 -18.36 13.61 11.85
N LEU A 71 -17.41 13.57 10.92
CA LEU A 71 -16.97 12.32 10.30
C LEU A 71 -16.14 11.51 11.29
N ASP A 72 -16.36 10.20 11.34
CA ASP A 72 -15.53 9.30 12.16
C ASP A 72 -14.21 8.98 11.44
N TYR A 73 -14.28 8.72 10.13
CA TYR A 73 -13.15 8.31 9.32
C TYR A 73 -13.11 9.06 7.97
N ILE A 74 -11.92 9.30 7.46
CA ILE A 74 -11.71 9.72 6.06
C ILE A 74 -10.71 8.77 5.40
N SER A 75 -11.18 8.07 4.36
CA SER A 75 -10.35 7.17 3.56
C SER A 75 -9.56 7.97 2.52
N ILE A 76 -8.27 7.69 2.38
CA ILE A 76 -7.34 8.41 1.50
C ILE A 76 -6.86 7.45 0.41
N CYS A 77 -7.34 7.68 -0.82
CA CYS A 77 -7.06 6.92 -2.04
C CYS A 77 -6.40 7.80 -3.12
N SER A 78 -5.93 8.98 -2.74
CA SER A 78 -5.27 9.95 -3.60
C SER A 78 -3.91 9.44 -4.10
N PRO A 79 -3.23 10.13 -5.02
CA PRO A 79 -1.86 9.80 -5.40
C PRO A 79 -0.88 9.79 -4.21
N ASN A 80 0.13 8.91 -4.25
CA ASN A 80 1.05 8.64 -3.14
C ASN A 80 1.66 9.90 -2.50
N TYR A 81 2.07 10.88 -3.32
CA TYR A 81 2.70 12.12 -2.84
C TYR A 81 1.77 13.04 -2.04
N LEU A 82 0.46 12.82 -2.11
CA LEU A 82 -0.55 13.59 -1.37
C LEU A 82 -0.91 12.95 -0.02
N HIS A 83 -0.53 11.69 0.21
CA HIS A 83 -0.94 10.94 1.40
C HIS A 83 -0.54 11.63 2.69
N ASP A 84 0.71 12.12 2.80
CA ASP A 84 1.19 12.84 3.99
C ASP A 84 0.33 14.08 4.28
N ALA A 85 0.13 14.94 3.28
CA ALA A 85 -0.67 16.16 3.44
C ALA A 85 -2.13 15.86 3.79
N HIS A 86 -2.72 14.84 3.15
CA HIS A 86 -4.09 14.44 3.43
C HIS A 86 -4.24 13.79 4.82
N CYS A 87 -3.30 12.97 5.28
CA CYS A 87 -3.30 12.45 6.65
C CYS A 87 -3.24 13.57 7.68
N ARG A 88 -2.36 14.57 7.49
CA ARG A 88 -2.27 15.76 8.34
C ARG A 88 -3.58 16.55 8.41
N TYR A 89 -4.20 16.74 7.25
CA TYR A 89 -5.50 17.39 7.16
C TYR A 89 -6.58 16.64 7.95
N VAL A 90 -6.68 15.31 7.71
CA VAL A 90 -7.71 14.48 8.34
C VAL A 90 -7.56 14.45 9.86
N LEU A 91 -6.33 14.27 10.38
CA LEU A 91 -6.07 14.31 11.83
C LEU A 91 -6.54 15.63 12.45
N ARG A 92 -6.21 16.77 11.81
CA ARG A 92 -6.59 18.10 12.30
C ARG A 92 -8.08 18.39 12.18
N SER A 93 -8.80 17.74 11.26
CA SER A 93 -10.25 17.84 11.16
C SER A 93 -11.01 17.07 12.26
N GLY A 94 -10.29 16.29 13.09
CA GLY A 94 -10.85 15.46 14.15
C GLY A 94 -11.33 14.08 13.69
N ALA A 95 -11.19 13.75 12.41
CA ALA A 95 -11.48 12.41 11.88
C ALA A 95 -10.25 11.50 11.91
N THR A 96 -10.47 10.20 11.83
CA THR A 96 -9.42 9.18 11.76
C THR A 96 -9.04 8.89 10.30
N PRO A 97 -7.79 9.08 9.87
CA PRO A 97 -7.34 8.72 8.53
C PRO A 97 -7.25 7.21 8.33
N ILE A 98 -7.76 6.72 7.19
CA ILE A 98 -7.49 5.38 6.66
C ILE A 98 -6.79 5.57 5.32
N CYS A 99 -5.46 5.36 5.27
CA CYS A 99 -4.67 5.69 4.11
C CYS A 99 -4.20 4.45 3.34
N GLU A 100 -4.30 4.54 2.01
CA GLU A 100 -3.69 3.57 1.10
C GLU A 100 -2.17 3.50 1.24
N LYS A 101 -1.63 2.38 0.81
CA LYS A 101 -0.17 2.19 0.75
C LYS A 101 0.41 2.81 -0.55
N PRO A 102 1.64 3.31 -0.55
CA PRO A 102 2.46 3.57 0.63
C PRO A 102 1.86 4.70 1.47
N LEU A 103 1.92 4.59 2.79
CA LEU A 103 1.39 5.64 3.66
C LEU A 103 2.05 6.99 3.37
N VAL A 104 3.36 6.98 3.19
CA VAL A 104 4.19 8.14 2.82
C VAL A 104 5.33 7.68 1.91
N LEU A 105 6.05 8.62 1.30
CA LEU A 105 7.20 8.33 0.44
C LEU A 105 8.51 8.26 1.21
N ASN A 106 8.61 8.91 2.37
CA ASN A 106 9.85 9.03 3.13
C ASN A 106 9.64 8.78 4.62
N PRO A 107 10.61 8.17 5.34
CA PRO A 107 10.48 7.87 6.77
C PRO A 107 10.27 9.10 7.65
N TRP A 108 10.91 10.23 7.36
CA TRP A 108 10.74 11.48 8.14
C TRP A 108 9.32 12.07 8.09
N ASN A 109 8.51 11.72 7.08
CA ASN A 109 7.09 12.07 7.07
C ASN A 109 6.35 11.34 8.20
N ILE A 110 6.75 10.10 8.52
CA ILE A 110 6.17 9.35 9.66
C ILE A 110 6.44 10.06 10.97
N ASP A 111 7.67 10.58 11.17
CA ASP A 111 8.02 11.32 12.39
C ASP A 111 7.09 12.52 12.60
N GLY A 112 6.86 13.31 11.54
CA GLY A 112 5.94 14.44 11.60
C GLY A 112 4.46 14.05 11.76
N LEU A 113 4.05 12.86 11.27
CA LEU A 113 2.69 12.34 11.49
C LEU A 113 2.51 11.84 12.93
N GLU A 114 3.54 11.22 13.53
CA GLU A 114 3.53 10.81 14.95
C GLU A 114 3.36 12.00 15.91
N GLU A 115 3.98 13.15 15.59
CA GLU A 115 3.78 14.38 16.35
C GLU A 115 2.32 14.82 16.30
N ILE A 116 1.71 14.83 15.10
CA ILE A 116 0.31 15.25 14.94
C ILE A 116 -0.66 14.23 15.60
N GLU A 117 -0.38 12.94 15.56
CA GLU A 117 -1.16 11.94 16.32
C GLU A 117 -1.16 12.26 17.82
N LYS A 118 0.01 12.62 18.38
CA LYS A 118 0.13 13.02 19.80
C LYS A 118 -0.65 14.28 20.11
N ASP A 119 -0.57 15.30 19.23
CA ASP A 119 -1.24 16.58 19.43
C ASP A 119 -2.76 16.48 19.33
N THR A 120 -3.26 15.66 18.40
CA THR A 120 -4.69 15.52 18.13
C THR A 120 -5.37 14.43 18.96
N GLY A 121 -4.61 13.48 19.51
CA GLY A 121 -5.12 12.28 20.15
C GLY A 121 -5.77 11.28 19.20
N ASN A 122 -5.75 11.54 17.89
CA ASN A 122 -6.24 10.65 16.85
C ASN A 122 -5.12 9.75 16.34
N ARG A 123 -5.49 8.65 15.67
CA ARG A 123 -4.57 7.65 15.14
C ARG A 123 -4.76 7.47 13.64
N ILE A 124 -3.65 7.34 12.90
CA ILE A 124 -3.66 6.97 11.47
C ILE A 124 -3.69 5.45 11.35
N TYR A 125 -4.48 4.96 10.40
CA TYR A 125 -4.43 3.58 9.95
C TYR A 125 -4.01 3.48 8.49
N SER A 126 -3.18 2.49 8.17
CA SER A 126 -2.77 2.20 6.80
C SER A 126 -3.34 0.87 6.32
N ILE A 127 -3.64 0.78 5.04
CA ILE A 127 -4.09 -0.45 4.40
C ILE A 127 -2.89 -1.36 4.13
N LEU A 128 -2.63 -2.28 5.06
CA LEU A 128 -1.64 -3.35 4.92
C LEU A 128 -2.37 -4.69 4.66
N GLN A 129 -3.12 -4.72 3.57
CA GLN A 129 -4.09 -5.78 3.29
C GLN A 129 -3.50 -7.18 3.23
N LEU A 130 -2.22 -7.35 2.81
CA LEU A 130 -1.59 -8.67 2.75
C LEU A 130 -1.46 -9.33 4.13
N ARG A 131 -1.38 -8.55 5.20
CA ARG A 131 -1.32 -9.06 6.58
C ARG A 131 -2.62 -9.75 7.02
N HIS A 132 -3.74 -9.52 6.30
CA HIS A 132 -5.02 -10.20 6.53
C HIS A 132 -5.23 -11.43 5.63
N HIS A 133 -4.31 -11.69 4.68
CA HIS A 133 -4.48 -12.80 3.74
C HIS A 133 -4.27 -14.15 4.46
N PRO A 134 -5.22 -15.11 4.34
CA PRO A 134 -5.16 -16.38 5.08
C PRO A 134 -3.86 -17.17 4.84
N ALA A 135 -3.38 -17.22 3.58
CA ALA A 135 -2.13 -17.92 3.26
C ALA A 135 -0.91 -17.24 3.91
N ILE A 136 -0.91 -15.90 4.02
CA ILE A 136 0.18 -15.15 4.66
C ILE A 136 0.17 -15.39 6.19
N LEU A 137 -1.00 -15.41 6.80
CA LEU A 137 -1.13 -15.74 8.23
C LEU A 137 -0.69 -17.18 8.52
N ALA A 138 -1.09 -18.14 7.66
CA ALA A 138 -0.65 -19.54 7.78
C ALA A 138 0.88 -19.66 7.62
N LEU A 139 1.46 -18.96 6.63
CA LEU A 139 2.90 -18.95 6.41
C LEU A 139 3.65 -18.38 7.62
N LYS A 140 3.18 -17.23 8.16
CA LYS A 140 3.76 -16.62 9.36
C LYS A 140 3.78 -17.62 10.54
N LYS A 141 2.67 -18.35 10.74
CA LYS A 141 2.59 -19.37 11.78
C LYS A 141 3.59 -20.49 11.54
N LYS A 142 3.67 -21.04 10.31
CA LYS A 142 4.63 -22.09 9.92
C LYS A 142 6.09 -21.65 10.16
N VAL A 143 6.44 -20.42 9.79
CA VAL A 143 7.78 -19.85 10.02
C VAL A 143 8.08 -19.72 11.52
N ALA A 144 7.09 -19.37 12.34
CA ALA A 144 7.25 -19.26 13.79
C ALA A 144 7.48 -20.59 14.49
N GLU A 145 7.07 -21.74 13.90
CA GLU A 145 7.30 -23.08 14.44
C GLU A 145 8.79 -23.50 14.42
N ASN A 146 9.60 -22.88 13.54
CA ASN A 146 11.03 -23.14 13.43
C ASN A 146 11.82 -21.81 13.47
N PRO A 147 11.95 -21.15 14.63
CA PRO A 147 12.48 -19.81 14.75
C PRO A 147 13.96 -19.66 14.33
N GLU A 148 14.74 -20.76 14.40
CA GLU A 148 16.16 -20.75 14.02
C GLU A 148 16.38 -20.98 12.51
N LYS A 149 15.35 -21.40 11.78
CA LYS A 149 15.48 -21.64 10.35
C LYS A 149 15.50 -20.34 9.56
N ILE A 150 16.52 -20.18 8.71
CA ILE A 150 16.59 -19.13 7.69
C ILE A 150 16.07 -19.71 6.38
N HIS A 151 15.12 -19.01 5.76
CA HIS A 151 14.49 -19.43 4.51
C HIS A 151 15.09 -18.67 3.32
N ASP A 152 15.26 -19.35 2.20
CA ASP A 152 15.69 -18.73 0.94
C ASP A 152 14.47 -18.47 0.05
N LEU A 153 14.30 -17.20 -0.37
CA LEU A 153 13.14 -16.76 -1.15
C LEU A 153 13.53 -16.11 -2.47
N ASP A 154 12.71 -16.42 -3.49
CA ASP A 154 12.67 -15.65 -4.74
C ASP A 154 11.31 -14.96 -4.85
N LEU A 155 11.31 -13.63 -4.88
CA LEU A 155 10.12 -12.81 -5.07
C LEU A 155 10.15 -12.18 -6.45
N THR A 156 9.20 -12.52 -7.30
CA THR A 156 9.01 -11.89 -8.61
C THR A 156 7.63 -11.25 -8.68
N TYR A 157 7.58 -9.96 -9.00
CA TYR A 157 6.32 -9.28 -9.31
C TYR A 157 6.47 -8.40 -10.55
N ILE A 158 5.80 -8.79 -11.62
CA ILE A 158 5.74 -8.05 -12.87
C ILE A 158 4.29 -7.66 -13.09
N THR A 159 4.03 -6.37 -13.26
CA THR A 159 2.71 -5.85 -13.58
C THR A 159 2.82 -4.88 -14.73
N SER A 160 2.73 -5.43 -15.95
CA SER A 160 2.89 -4.68 -17.20
C SER A 160 1.95 -3.48 -17.26
N ARG A 161 2.51 -2.34 -17.59
CA ARG A 161 1.78 -1.07 -17.74
C ARG A 161 1.97 -0.53 -19.15
N GLY A 162 0.93 0.12 -19.66
CA GLY A 162 0.99 0.83 -20.93
C GLY A 162 1.69 2.20 -20.79
N ARG A 163 1.86 2.89 -21.93
CA ARG A 163 2.49 4.22 -22.00
C ARG A 163 1.89 5.26 -21.04
N TRP A 164 0.60 5.13 -20.72
CA TRP A 164 -0.09 6.00 -19.74
C TRP A 164 0.58 6.03 -18.37
N TYR A 165 1.23 4.94 -17.97
CA TYR A 165 1.91 4.85 -16.68
C TYR A 165 3.01 5.92 -16.56
N HIS A 166 3.84 6.04 -17.60
CA HIS A 166 4.99 6.95 -17.62
C HIS A 166 4.60 8.44 -17.72
N VAL A 167 3.43 8.76 -18.29
CA VAL A 167 2.93 10.15 -18.36
C VAL A 167 2.05 10.53 -17.17
N SER A 168 1.67 9.56 -16.34
CA SER A 168 0.92 9.79 -15.11
C SER A 168 1.86 10.06 -13.93
N TRP A 169 1.29 10.47 -12.80
CA TRP A 169 2.05 10.63 -11.55
C TRP A 169 2.80 9.35 -11.12
N LYS A 170 2.39 8.17 -11.62
CA LYS A 170 3.01 6.89 -11.29
C LYS A 170 4.39 6.72 -11.91
N GLY A 171 4.63 7.32 -13.08
CA GLY A 171 5.94 7.34 -13.75
C GLY A 171 6.90 8.39 -13.18
N ASP A 172 6.40 9.36 -12.43
CA ASP A 172 7.21 10.36 -11.76
C ASP A 172 7.68 9.85 -10.40
N VAL A 173 8.99 9.58 -10.27
CA VAL A 173 9.61 9.04 -9.05
C VAL A 173 9.36 9.94 -7.84
N SER A 174 9.36 11.27 -8.02
CA SER A 174 9.10 12.23 -6.93
C SER A 174 7.68 12.13 -6.38
N LYS A 175 6.74 11.61 -7.17
CA LYS A 175 5.32 11.47 -6.80
C LYS A 175 4.93 10.04 -6.43
N SER A 176 5.51 9.05 -7.07
CA SER A 176 5.19 7.64 -6.84
C SER A 176 6.12 6.96 -5.84
N GLY A 177 7.35 7.47 -5.67
CA GLY A 177 8.44 6.82 -4.97
C GLY A 177 9.16 5.76 -5.82
N GLY A 178 8.90 5.70 -7.15
CA GLY A 178 9.49 4.72 -8.06
C GLY A 178 8.88 3.31 -7.95
N VAL A 179 9.43 2.39 -8.73
CA VAL A 179 8.90 1.01 -8.86
C VAL A 179 8.85 0.30 -7.50
N ALA A 180 9.94 0.33 -6.73
CA ALA A 180 10.02 -0.37 -5.45
C ALA A 180 8.96 0.12 -4.45
N THR A 181 8.71 1.42 -4.38
CA THR A 181 7.69 2.00 -3.50
C THR A 181 6.29 1.72 -4.03
N ASN A 182 6.04 2.02 -5.31
CA ASN A 182 4.69 1.99 -5.87
C ASN A 182 4.09 0.58 -5.94
N ILE A 183 4.88 -0.41 -6.37
CA ILE A 183 4.42 -1.79 -6.54
C ILE A 183 5.06 -2.80 -5.58
N GLY A 184 6.14 -2.44 -4.88
CA GLY A 184 6.89 -3.36 -4.02
C GLY A 184 6.59 -3.22 -2.53
N VAL A 185 6.22 -2.03 -2.04
CA VAL A 185 6.10 -1.73 -0.61
C VAL A 185 5.25 -2.77 0.17
N HIS A 186 4.15 -3.24 -0.41
CA HIS A 186 3.28 -4.22 0.25
C HIS A 186 3.88 -5.62 0.34
N PHE A 187 4.79 -5.99 -0.57
CA PHE A 187 5.56 -7.24 -0.46
C PHE A 187 6.65 -7.11 0.60
N PHE A 188 7.35 -5.98 0.63
CA PHE A 188 8.37 -5.75 1.66
C PHE A 188 7.76 -5.68 3.06
N ASP A 189 6.57 -5.08 3.19
CA ASP A 189 5.77 -5.14 4.42
C ASP A 189 5.43 -6.57 4.82
N MET A 190 4.90 -7.34 3.88
CA MET A 190 4.56 -8.75 4.09
C MET A 190 5.79 -9.58 4.53
N LEU A 191 6.93 -9.38 3.88
CA LEU A 191 8.18 -10.07 4.24
C LEU A 191 8.61 -9.74 5.67
N GLY A 192 8.63 -8.46 6.05
CA GLY A 192 8.93 -8.05 7.43
C GLY A 192 7.94 -8.61 8.44
N PHE A 193 6.65 -8.66 8.10
CA PHE A 193 5.60 -9.23 8.94
C PHE A 193 5.77 -10.73 9.20
N ILE A 194 6.29 -11.49 8.23
CA ILE A 194 6.50 -12.95 8.33
C ILE A 194 7.85 -13.27 8.96
N PHE A 195 8.92 -12.63 8.47
CA PHE A 195 10.30 -13.06 8.71
C PHE A 195 11.07 -12.21 9.72
N GLY A 196 10.43 -11.16 10.27
CA GLY A 196 11.05 -10.30 11.29
C GLY A 196 11.78 -9.10 10.71
N GLY A 197 12.68 -8.50 11.51
CA GLY A 197 13.38 -7.27 11.17
C GLY A 197 14.36 -7.42 10.00
N LEU A 198 14.54 -6.32 9.25
CA LEU A 198 15.51 -6.23 8.17
C LEU A 198 16.94 -6.12 8.74
N LYS A 199 17.86 -6.95 8.22
CA LYS A 199 19.31 -6.93 8.54
C LYS A 199 20.14 -6.28 7.44
N GLU A 200 19.88 -6.66 6.17
CA GLU A 200 20.63 -6.14 5.01
C GLU A 200 19.68 -5.77 3.87
N ASN A 201 20.05 -4.71 3.13
CA ASN A 201 19.35 -4.27 1.93
C ASN A 201 20.40 -3.98 0.86
N VAL A 202 20.31 -4.65 -0.29
CA VAL A 202 21.20 -4.46 -1.44
C VAL A 202 20.37 -4.23 -2.69
N VAL A 203 20.74 -3.23 -3.49
CA VAL A 203 20.08 -2.91 -4.77
C VAL A 203 21.01 -3.35 -5.91
N HIS A 204 20.52 -4.24 -6.76
CA HIS A 204 21.24 -4.70 -7.94
C HIS A 204 20.85 -3.97 -9.23
N GLN A 205 19.58 -3.54 -9.31
CA GLN A 205 19.06 -2.80 -10.45
C GLN A 205 17.98 -1.82 -10.00
N ARG A 206 18.00 -0.62 -10.59
CA ARG A 206 16.97 0.40 -10.39
C ARG A 206 16.89 1.27 -11.63
N THR A 207 15.73 1.20 -12.32
CA THR A 207 15.38 2.00 -13.49
C THR A 207 13.96 2.54 -13.34
N ASP A 208 13.46 3.27 -14.32
CA ASP A 208 12.06 3.75 -14.33
C ASP A 208 11.03 2.62 -14.44
N GLU A 209 11.43 1.44 -14.92
CA GLU A 209 10.55 0.30 -15.16
C GLU A 209 10.85 -0.93 -14.28
N THR A 210 12.03 -1.00 -13.69
CA THR A 210 12.48 -2.20 -13.00
C THR A 210 13.28 -1.85 -11.75
N ALA A 211 13.05 -2.63 -10.70
CA ALA A 211 13.91 -2.63 -9.51
C ALA A 211 14.16 -4.07 -9.06
N ALA A 212 15.40 -4.35 -8.65
CA ALA A 212 15.78 -5.68 -8.19
C ALA A 212 16.92 -5.59 -7.16
N GLY A 213 16.97 -6.57 -6.28
CA GLY A 213 17.98 -6.61 -5.24
C GLY A 213 17.90 -7.82 -4.33
N TYR A 214 18.54 -7.68 -3.19
CA TYR A 214 18.60 -8.66 -2.13
C TYR A 214 18.23 -8.03 -0.79
N LEU A 215 17.43 -8.73 0.00
CA LEU A 215 17.07 -8.35 1.36
C LEU A 215 17.38 -9.52 2.31
N GLU A 216 18.01 -9.23 3.43
CA GLU A 216 18.15 -10.18 4.52
C GLU A 216 17.27 -9.75 5.71
N PHE A 217 16.37 -10.61 6.11
CA PHE A 217 15.55 -10.49 7.32
C PHE A 217 16.09 -11.41 8.41
N GLU A 218 15.55 -11.33 9.61
CA GLU A 218 15.95 -12.21 10.73
C GLU A 218 15.87 -13.69 10.36
N ARG A 219 14.84 -14.08 9.57
CA ARG A 219 14.54 -15.47 9.21
C ARG A 219 14.43 -15.74 7.71
N ALA A 220 14.87 -14.81 6.85
CA ALA A 220 14.82 -15.01 5.41
C ALA A 220 15.93 -14.26 4.66
N ARG A 221 16.39 -14.86 3.58
CA ARG A 221 17.17 -14.25 2.50
C ARG A 221 16.30 -14.16 1.27
N VAL A 222 16.15 -12.97 0.70
CA VAL A 222 15.17 -12.72 -0.34
C VAL A 222 15.85 -12.08 -1.54
N ARG A 223 15.91 -12.78 -2.65
CA ARG A 223 16.17 -12.20 -3.97
C ARG A 223 14.86 -11.68 -4.51
N TRP A 224 14.82 -10.42 -4.90
CA TRP A 224 13.57 -9.83 -5.37
C TRP A 224 13.73 -9.12 -6.72
N PHE A 225 12.68 -9.19 -7.53
CA PHE A 225 12.58 -8.56 -8.83
C PHE A 225 11.18 -7.99 -9.06
N LEU A 226 11.12 -6.69 -9.39
CA LEU A 226 9.89 -5.94 -9.64
C LEU A 226 9.97 -5.26 -11.00
N SER A 227 8.92 -5.34 -11.82
CA SER A 227 8.88 -4.63 -13.09
C SER A 227 7.47 -4.19 -13.50
N VAL A 228 7.41 -3.04 -14.20
CA VAL A 228 6.20 -2.56 -14.90
C VAL A 228 6.27 -2.79 -16.41
N SER A 229 7.39 -3.36 -16.92
CA SER A 229 7.57 -3.67 -18.33
C SER A 229 7.04 -5.05 -18.69
N SER A 230 6.37 -5.15 -19.84
CA SER A 230 5.90 -6.42 -20.40
C SER A 230 7.02 -7.33 -20.90
N GLU A 231 8.21 -6.78 -21.11
CA GLU A 231 9.36 -7.53 -21.64
C GLU A 231 9.81 -8.65 -20.70
N TYR A 232 9.65 -8.43 -19.38
CA TYR A 232 10.03 -9.40 -18.36
C TYR A 232 8.95 -10.46 -18.08
N LEU A 233 7.75 -10.37 -18.70
CA LEU A 233 6.73 -11.40 -18.53
C LEU A 233 7.26 -12.75 -19.06
N PRO A 234 7.15 -13.85 -18.27
CA PRO A 234 7.47 -15.18 -18.76
C PRO A 234 6.64 -15.56 -19.98
N ASP A 235 7.23 -16.34 -20.90
CA ASP A 235 6.54 -16.77 -22.13
C ASP A 235 5.24 -17.52 -21.85
N SER A 236 5.16 -18.23 -20.74
CA SER A 236 3.96 -18.96 -20.30
C SER A 236 2.73 -18.06 -20.07
N VAL A 237 2.96 -16.77 -19.73
CA VAL A 237 1.89 -15.80 -19.44
C VAL A 237 1.85 -14.64 -20.42
N LYS A 238 2.91 -14.43 -21.19
CA LYS A 238 3.02 -13.34 -22.17
C LYS A 238 1.89 -13.41 -23.21
N GLY A 239 1.22 -12.28 -23.45
CA GLY A 239 0.05 -12.21 -24.34
C GLY A 239 -1.27 -12.74 -23.76
N LYS A 240 -1.25 -13.39 -22.59
CA LYS A 240 -2.45 -13.89 -21.90
C LYS A 240 -2.80 -13.07 -20.65
N GLN A 241 -1.80 -12.62 -19.93
CA GLN A 241 -1.94 -11.85 -18.70
C GLN A 241 -0.98 -10.67 -18.70
N THR A 242 -1.34 -9.62 -17.98
CA THR A 242 -0.50 -8.43 -17.79
C THR A 242 0.28 -8.46 -16.47
N THR A 243 0.03 -9.48 -15.64
CA THR A 243 0.63 -9.59 -14.31
C THR A 243 1.18 -11.00 -14.11
N TYR A 244 2.41 -11.09 -13.61
CA TYR A 244 3.04 -12.31 -13.13
C TYR A 244 3.50 -12.08 -11.69
N ARG A 245 3.11 -12.97 -10.81
CA ARG A 245 3.50 -12.96 -9.41
C ARG A 245 3.97 -14.36 -9.03
N SER A 246 5.14 -14.44 -8.42
CA SER A 246 5.71 -15.69 -7.91
C SER A 246 6.45 -15.40 -6.62
N ILE A 247 6.25 -16.22 -5.62
CA ILE A 247 7.07 -16.28 -4.41
C ILE A 247 7.43 -17.74 -4.19
N ALA A 248 8.69 -18.08 -4.44
CA ALA A 248 9.22 -19.38 -4.10
C ALA A 248 9.98 -19.30 -2.77
N MET A 249 9.76 -20.25 -1.86
CA MET A 249 10.45 -20.36 -0.58
C MET A 249 11.06 -21.77 -0.48
N ASP A 250 12.37 -21.82 -0.29
CA ASP A 250 13.12 -23.08 -0.20
C ASP A 250 12.92 -23.98 -1.45
N GLY A 251 12.70 -23.36 -2.63
CA GLY A 251 12.46 -24.04 -3.90
C GLY A 251 10.99 -24.42 -4.18
N GLU A 252 10.07 -24.19 -3.24
CA GLU A 252 8.64 -24.45 -3.41
C GLU A 252 7.86 -23.15 -3.65
N GLU A 253 6.97 -23.14 -4.66
CA GLU A 253 6.08 -21.98 -4.93
C GLU A 253 5.03 -21.84 -3.82
N ILE A 254 4.92 -20.63 -3.28
CA ILE A 254 3.87 -20.30 -2.31
C ILE A 254 2.64 -19.81 -3.07
N GLU A 255 1.58 -20.60 -3.07
CA GLU A 255 0.32 -20.24 -3.70
C GLU A 255 -0.46 -19.23 -2.82
N PHE A 256 -0.59 -18.01 -3.32
CA PHE A 256 -1.44 -16.97 -2.70
C PHE A 256 -2.15 -16.08 -3.73
N SER A 257 -2.38 -16.62 -4.95
CA SER A 257 -3.04 -15.89 -6.04
C SER A 257 -4.53 -15.67 -5.81
N GLY A 258 -5.17 -16.49 -4.96
CA GLY A 258 -6.56 -16.35 -4.55
C GLY A 258 -6.74 -15.49 -3.29
N GLY A 259 -7.98 -15.10 -2.98
CA GLY A 259 -8.32 -14.47 -1.68
C GLY A 259 -8.07 -12.96 -1.56
N PHE A 260 -7.78 -12.26 -2.67
CA PHE A 260 -7.52 -10.80 -2.65
C PHE A 260 -8.78 -9.93 -2.66
N THR A 261 -9.97 -10.49 -2.88
CA THR A 261 -11.18 -9.70 -3.15
C THR A 261 -11.71 -8.95 -1.94
N ASP A 262 -11.52 -9.48 -0.73
CA ASP A 262 -12.14 -8.95 0.49
C ASP A 262 -11.13 -8.39 1.52
N LEU A 263 -9.85 -8.31 1.16
CA LEU A 263 -8.80 -7.89 2.11
C LEU A 263 -8.95 -6.44 2.58
N HIS A 264 -9.53 -5.54 1.76
CA HIS A 264 -9.88 -4.20 2.20
C HIS A 264 -10.98 -4.23 3.25
N THR A 265 -12.03 -5.05 3.05
CA THR A 265 -13.11 -5.21 4.01
C THR A 265 -12.60 -5.76 5.34
N GLU A 266 -11.69 -6.75 5.32
CA GLU A 266 -11.03 -7.23 6.55
C GLU A 266 -10.19 -6.14 7.24
N SER A 267 -9.45 -5.33 6.45
CA SER A 267 -8.72 -4.18 7.00
C SER A 267 -9.66 -3.19 7.69
N TYR A 268 -10.81 -2.89 7.08
CA TYR A 268 -11.81 -1.98 7.67
C TYR A 268 -12.44 -2.57 8.94
N ARG A 269 -12.76 -3.86 8.97
CA ARG A 269 -13.24 -4.54 10.18
C ARG A 269 -12.24 -4.41 11.33
N ALA A 270 -10.96 -4.68 11.06
CA ALA A 270 -9.89 -4.54 12.05
C ALA A 270 -9.74 -3.09 12.53
N ILE A 271 -9.76 -2.11 11.61
CA ILE A 271 -9.64 -0.69 11.94
C ILE A 271 -10.80 -0.22 12.81
N ILE A 272 -12.04 -0.56 12.46
CA ILE A 272 -13.23 -0.18 13.21
C ILE A 272 -13.23 -0.82 14.60
N ALA A 273 -12.66 -2.01 14.74
CA ALA A 273 -12.46 -2.70 16.02
C ALA A 273 -11.24 -2.16 16.82
N GLY A 274 -10.53 -1.14 16.32
CA GLY A 274 -9.32 -0.59 16.98
C GLY A 274 -8.06 -1.45 16.82
N GLN A 275 -8.08 -2.44 15.93
CA GLN A 275 -7.01 -3.41 15.68
C GLN A 275 -6.30 -3.19 14.32
N GLY A 276 -6.51 -2.02 13.71
CA GLY A 276 -5.85 -1.66 12.45
C GLY A 276 -4.35 -1.39 12.62
N TYR A 277 -3.63 -1.41 11.52
CA TYR A 277 -2.19 -1.15 11.47
C TYR A 277 -1.90 0.36 11.42
N GLY A 278 -1.02 0.83 12.32
CA GLY A 278 -0.67 2.24 12.49
C GLY A 278 0.73 2.59 11.95
N LEU A 279 1.22 3.77 12.35
CA LEU A 279 2.52 4.31 11.91
C LEU A 279 3.69 3.38 12.21
N ALA A 280 3.73 2.79 13.41
CA ALA A 280 4.79 1.87 13.81
C ALA A 280 4.83 0.60 12.94
N ASP A 281 3.67 0.11 12.48
CA ASP A 281 3.57 -1.06 11.60
C ASP A 281 4.08 -0.77 10.19
N VAL A 282 3.87 0.45 9.70
CA VAL A 282 4.22 0.88 8.34
C VAL A 282 5.69 1.26 8.21
N ARG A 283 6.28 1.83 9.27
CA ARG A 283 7.65 2.38 9.27
C ARG A 283 8.69 1.44 8.65
N PRO A 284 8.77 0.14 9.01
CA PRO A 284 9.80 -0.74 8.44
C PRO A 284 9.76 -0.84 6.92
N SER A 285 8.58 -0.97 6.33
CA SER A 285 8.43 -1.08 4.87
C SER A 285 8.77 0.23 4.15
N ILE A 286 8.44 1.38 4.73
CA ILE A 286 8.82 2.69 4.19
C ILE A 286 10.34 2.90 4.27
N GLU A 287 10.99 2.47 5.34
CA GLU A 287 12.46 2.52 5.45
C GLU A 287 13.14 1.63 4.41
N ILE A 288 12.60 0.42 4.15
CA ILE A 288 13.11 -0.48 3.10
C ILE A 288 13.06 0.22 1.75
N VAL A 289 11.91 0.73 1.32
CA VAL A 289 11.77 1.35 0.00
C VAL A 289 12.54 2.67 -0.11
N SER A 290 12.64 3.43 0.98
CA SER A 290 13.47 4.62 1.02
C SER A 290 14.95 4.30 0.81
N ARG A 291 15.47 3.27 1.49
CA ARG A 291 16.85 2.79 1.27
C ARG A 291 17.05 2.31 -0.15
N ILE A 292 16.14 1.50 -0.71
CA ILE A 292 16.21 1.04 -2.10
C ILE A 292 16.32 2.22 -3.07
N ASN A 293 15.60 3.32 -2.82
CA ASN A 293 15.60 4.48 -3.70
C ASN A 293 16.87 5.34 -3.62
N HIS A 294 17.62 5.29 -2.51
CA HIS A 294 18.76 6.18 -2.26
C HIS A 294 20.12 5.46 -2.21
N MET A 295 20.14 4.13 -2.08
CA MET A 295 21.40 3.37 -2.06
C MET A 295 22.04 3.28 -3.45
N ASP A 296 23.36 3.15 -3.48
CA ASP A 296 24.11 2.83 -4.67
C ASP A 296 23.79 1.40 -5.15
N ILE A 297 23.82 1.21 -6.46
CA ILE A 297 23.66 -0.11 -7.09
C ILE A 297 24.93 -0.91 -6.87
N SER A 298 24.80 -2.13 -6.33
CA SER A 298 25.91 -3.05 -6.09
C SER A 298 25.69 -4.36 -6.85
N GLN A 299 26.66 -4.74 -7.66
CA GLN A 299 26.64 -6.02 -8.38
C GLN A 299 27.41 -7.14 -7.66
N ILE A 300 28.05 -6.82 -6.54
CA ILE A 300 28.99 -7.72 -5.84
C ILE A 300 28.39 -8.27 -4.56
N LYS A 301 27.46 -7.54 -3.92
CA LYS A 301 26.85 -7.93 -2.64
C LYS A 301 25.53 -8.63 -2.84
N GLY A 302 25.30 -9.69 -2.05
CA GLY A 302 24.07 -10.45 -2.04
C GLY A 302 23.88 -11.28 -3.31
N GLU A 303 22.94 -12.21 -3.25
CA GLU A 303 22.60 -13.04 -4.40
C GLU A 303 21.67 -12.32 -5.38
N GLN A 304 21.98 -12.37 -6.66
CA GLN A 304 21.15 -11.75 -7.69
C GLN A 304 19.92 -12.61 -8.02
N HIS A 305 18.80 -11.93 -8.25
CA HIS A 305 17.59 -12.59 -8.73
C HIS A 305 17.76 -13.10 -10.17
N PRO A 306 17.26 -14.32 -10.54
CA PRO A 306 17.44 -14.90 -11.87
C PRO A 306 16.95 -14.04 -13.04
N PHE A 307 16.02 -13.12 -12.81
CA PHE A 307 15.48 -12.21 -13.85
C PHE A 307 16.44 -11.05 -14.18
N ILE A 308 17.48 -10.78 -13.41
CA ILE A 308 18.49 -9.75 -13.72
C ILE A 308 19.39 -10.20 -14.87
N GLN A 309 19.56 -11.50 -15.06
CA GLN A 309 20.42 -12.11 -16.07
C GLN A 309 19.71 -12.36 -17.40
N ARG A 310 18.46 -11.96 -17.53
CA ARG A 310 17.65 -12.04 -18.75
C ARG A 310 17.68 -10.67 -19.45
#